data_7ae45815fc9cb13bcd8349a4f862bbe6
#
_entry.id   7ae45815fc9cb13bcd8349a4f862bbe6
#
_cell.length_a   1.000
_cell.length_b   1.000
_cell.length_c   1.000
_cell.angle_alpha   90.00
_cell.angle_beta   90.00
_cell.angle_gamma   90.00
#
_symmetry.space_group_name_H-M   'P 1'
#
loop_
_entity.id
_entity.type
_entity.pdbx_description
1 polymer ?
#
loop_
_entity_poly.entity_id
_entity_poly.type
_entity_poly.pdbx_seq_one_letter_code
_entity_poly.pdbx_strand_id
1 'polypeptide(L)'
;ELSTEETVSGVKAGLAQAKFTPVLVTAADKPVAVDRLASFIVDAFPSPADRPPVTGMTKSGEERELDGDANGSLAALVFKTVSDPYVGRISVFRVFSGRVRPDSSVHNATKGSDERVGQLFTLRGKDHETISEVPAGDIGAVAKLSHTSTGDTLSVKTDPITLPPIDWPEPLLAMALEPKTKGDEDKLSTAIARVQEDDPTFRVDRSAETHETVMYGMGETHLDTMVERMKRKFGVDVVVHPAKVPYKETIRAKVKAQGRYVKQSGGHGQYGVCWIEVEPLPRGGGFEFVDKIVGGVIPNQFIPSVEKGVVKTMGEGVVTPYPMVDTRVTLYDGKFHPVDSSDMSFQIAGAMALREAVNQAGVSLLEPIMRVEITVPDSYTGDIMGDLNSKRGRIQGMESAGGGKQKINALVPQSEMTRYAIDLRSMTQGWGLFTMTFDHYEEVPQHLADKVVEAAKKEKEEG
;
A
#
# COMPACT_ATOMS: atom_id res chain seq x y z
N GLU A 1 -46.42 -15.97 -32.70
CA GLU A 1 -46.32 -15.16 -31.43
C GLU A 1 -45.93 -16.09 -30.30
N LEU A 2 -45.13 -15.62 -29.36
CA LEU A 2 -44.73 -16.38 -28.17
C LEU A 2 -45.93 -16.43 -27.21
N SER A 3 -46.17 -17.58 -26.58
CA SER A 3 -47.10 -17.69 -25.47
C SER A 3 -46.57 -16.97 -24.22
N THR A 4 -47.45 -16.71 -23.24
CA THR A 4 -47.05 -16.13 -21.95
C THR A 4 -46.02 -17.02 -21.24
N GLU A 5 -46.20 -18.33 -21.30
CA GLU A 5 -45.30 -19.31 -20.67
C GLU A 5 -43.89 -19.31 -21.33
N GLU A 6 -43.82 -19.27 -22.65
CA GLU A 6 -42.55 -19.14 -23.39
C GLU A 6 -41.85 -17.82 -23.09
N THR A 7 -42.61 -16.74 -22.98
CA THR A 7 -42.06 -15.42 -22.62
C THR A 7 -41.46 -15.44 -21.22
N VAL A 8 -42.16 -15.96 -20.23
CA VAL A 8 -41.68 -16.07 -18.84
C VAL A 8 -40.46 -16.97 -18.76
N SER A 9 -40.50 -18.12 -19.44
CA SER A 9 -39.35 -19.05 -19.51
C SER A 9 -38.11 -18.39 -20.15
N GLY A 10 -38.33 -17.66 -21.25
CA GLY A 10 -37.26 -16.93 -21.93
C GLY A 10 -36.67 -15.82 -21.07
N VAL A 11 -37.50 -15.08 -20.32
CA VAL A 11 -37.02 -14.06 -19.38
C VAL A 11 -36.19 -14.68 -18.26
N LYS A 12 -36.65 -15.78 -17.64
CA LYS A 12 -35.89 -16.49 -16.61
C LYS A 12 -34.52 -16.98 -17.13
N ALA A 13 -34.52 -17.63 -18.28
CA ALA A 13 -33.30 -18.13 -18.90
C ALA A 13 -32.31 -16.99 -19.24
N GLY A 14 -32.81 -15.89 -19.78
CA GLY A 14 -31.99 -14.73 -20.13
C GLY A 14 -31.39 -14.03 -18.90
N LEU A 15 -32.15 -13.94 -17.82
CA LEU A 15 -31.68 -13.41 -16.52
C LEU A 15 -30.61 -14.32 -15.91
N ALA A 16 -30.85 -15.62 -15.86
CA ALA A 16 -29.90 -16.60 -15.32
C ALA A 16 -28.54 -16.57 -16.06
N GLN A 17 -28.56 -16.26 -17.36
CA GLN A 17 -27.37 -16.13 -18.20
C GLN A 17 -26.81 -14.70 -18.29
N ALA A 18 -27.38 -13.75 -17.56
CA ALA A 18 -27.02 -12.33 -17.59
C ALA A 18 -27.02 -11.70 -19.00
N LYS A 19 -27.90 -12.17 -19.92
CA LYS A 19 -28.01 -11.67 -21.29
C LYS A 19 -28.67 -10.28 -21.37
N PHE A 20 -29.43 -9.90 -20.38
CA PHE A 20 -30.04 -8.58 -20.25
C PHE A 20 -30.25 -8.22 -18.78
N THR A 21 -30.40 -6.92 -18.51
CA THR A 21 -30.72 -6.38 -17.18
C THR A 21 -32.16 -5.86 -17.19
N PRO A 22 -33.06 -6.38 -16.32
CA PRO A 22 -34.42 -5.90 -16.24
C PRO A 22 -34.45 -4.51 -15.57
N VAL A 23 -35.28 -3.63 -16.11
CA VAL A 23 -35.53 -2.30 -15.53
C VAL A 23 -36.98 -2.24 -15.06
N LEU A 24 -37.17 -2.05 -13.76
CA LEU A 24 -38.48 -2.03 -13.11
C LEU A 24 -38.72 -0.66 -12.46
N VAL A 25 -39.90 -0.09 -12.66
CA VAL A 25 -40.25 1.23 -12.12
C VAL A 25 -41.11 1.05 -10.84
N THR A 26 -40.65 1.60 -9.74
CA THR A 26 -41.34 1.56 -8.43
C THR A 26 -41.21 2.90 -7.73
N ALA A 27 -42.10 3.17 -6.77
CA ALA A 27 -41.97 4.30 -5.85
C ALA A 27 -42.02 3.78 -4.41
N ALA A 28 -40.86 3.68 -3.78
CA ALA A 28 -40.72 3.08 -2.45
C ALA A 28 -41.33 3.95 -1.34
N ASP A 29 -41.31 5.26 -1.48
CA ASP A 29 -41.91 6.23 -0.55
C ASP A 29 -43.45 6.17 -0.51
N LYS A 30 -44.09 5.74 -1.62
CA LYS A 30 -45.53 5.63 -1.79
C LYS A 30 -46.02 4.20 -1.96
N PRO A 31 -45.28 3.19 -1.57
CA PRO A 31 -45.23 1.76 -1.88
C PRO A 31 -45.98 1.36 -3.19
N VAL A 32 -45.74 2.09 -4.27
CA VAL A 32 -46.31 1.78 -5.59
C VAL A 32 -45.44 0.74 -6.27
N ALA A 33 -46.05 -0.38 -6.67
CA ALA A 33 -45.44 -1.51 -7.38
C ALA A 33 -44.23 -2.19 -6.66
N VAL A 34 -44.07 -1.99 -5.35
CA VAL A 34 -43.04 -2.67 -4.55
C VAL A 34 -43.35 -4.16 -4.42
N ASP A 35 -44.64 -4.51 -4.28
CA ASP A 35 -45.14 -5.87 -4.32
C ASP A 35 -44.84 -6.57 -5.66
N ARG A 36 -44.96 -5.85 -6.77
CA ARG A 36 -44.61 -6.36 -8.11
C ARG A 36 -43.12 -6.61 -8.28
N LEU A 37 -42.29 -5.73 -7.74
CA LEU A 37 -40.85 -5.94 -7.70
C LEU A 37 -40.50 -7.19 -6.90
N ALA A 38 -41.07 -7.35 -5.71
CA ALA A 38 -40.84 -8.52 -4.87
C ALA A 38 -41.29 -9.82 -5.58
N SER A 39 -42.49 -9.83 -6.19
CA SER A 39 -42.97 -10.97 -6.97
C SER A 39 -42.04 -11.29 -8.15
N PHE A 40 -41.58 -10.27 -8.89
CA PHE A 40 -40.66 -10.48 -9.99
C PHE A 40 -39.32 -11.09 -9.56
N ILE A 41 -38.77 -10.67 -8.41
CA ILE A 41 -37.55 -11.26 -7.84
C ILE A 41 -37.78 -12.74 -7.52
N VAL A 42 -38.91 -13.09 -6.84
CA VAL A 42 -39.25 -14.49 -6.50
C VAL A 42 -39.45 -15.34 -7.74
N ASP A 43 -40.13 -14.81 -8.76
CA ASP A 43 -40.54 -15.57 -9.93
C ASP A 43 -39.45 -15.70 -10.98
N ALA A 44 -38.59 -14.71 -11.14
CA ALA A 44 -37.68 -14.60 -12.30
C ALA A 44 -36.18 -14.70 -11.97
N PHE A 45 -35.75 -14.38 -10.76
CA PHE A 45 -34.33 -14.48 -10.42
C PHE A 45 -33.92 -15.94 -10.14
N PRO A 46 -32.70 -16.36 -10.57
CA PRO A 46 -32.20 -17.69 -10.29
C PRO A 46 -31.90 -17.89 -8.81
N SER A 47 -32.23 -19.04 -8.28
CA SER A 47 -31.81 -19.46 -6.94
C SER A 47 -30.30 -19.84 -6.96
N PRO A 48 -29.63 -19.91 -5.80
CA PRO A 48 -28.27 -20.43 -5.72
C PRO A 48 -28.10 -21.83 -6.35
N ALA A 49 -29.10 -22.69 -6.29
CA ALA A 49 -29.10 -24.02 -6.88
C ALA A 49 -29.21 -24.03 -8.41
N ASP A 50 -29.70 -22.94 -9.01
CA ASP A 50 -29.80 -22.80 -10.47
C ASP A 50 -28.50 -22.22 -11.09
N ARG A 51 -27.50 -21.92 -10.27
CA ARG A 51 -26.23 -21.36 -10.73
C ARG A 51 -25.26 -22.46 -11.16
N PRO A 52 -24.36 -22.19 -12.14
CA PRO A 52 -23.30 -23.12 -12.46
C PRO A 52 -22.45 -23.46 -11.21
N PRO A 53 -21.90 -24.68 -11.15
CA PRO A 53 -20.96 -25.06 -10.10
C PRO A 53 -19.80 -24.09 -9.98
N VAL A 54 -19.31 -23.90 -8.75
CA VAL A 54 -18.12 -23.10 -8.47
C VAL A 54 -16.92 -24.03 -8.38
N THR A 55 -15.84 -23.71 -9.07
CA THR A 55 -14.61 -24.50 -9.01
C THR A 55 -13.77 -24.07 -7.80
N GLY A 56 -13.43 -25.03 -6.95
CA GLY A 56 -12.49 -24.87 -5.86
C GLY A 56 -11.21 -25.68 -6.10
N MET A 57 -10.13 -25.34 -5.43
CA MET A 57 -8.84 -26.03 -5.49
C MET A 57 -8.66 -26.91 -4.27
N THR A 58 -8.35 -28.20 -4.46
CA THR A 58 -7.98 -29.10 -3.36
C THR A 58 -6.55 -28.82 -2.89
N LYS A 59 -6.15 -29.41 -1.76
CA LYS A 59 -4.78 -29.30 -1.25
C LYS A 59 -3.72 -29.90 -2.21
N SER A 60 -4.12 -30.88 -3.05
CA SER A 60 -3.25 -31.46 -4.09
C SER A 60 -3.08 -30.57 -5.33
N GLY A 61 -3.84 -29.46 -5.43
CA GLY A 61 -3.84 -28.58 -6.59
C GLY A 61 -4.78 -29.06 -7.72
N GLU A 62 -5.71 -29.98 -7.42
CA GLU A 62 -6.72 -30.43 -8.36
C GLU A 62 -7.98 -29.55 -8.26
N GLU A 63 -8.59 -29.28 -9.39
CA GLU A 63 -9.86 -28.58 -9.48
C GLU A 63 -11.00 -29.49 -9.04
N ARG A 64 -11.96 -28.96 -8.28
CA ARG A 64 -13.17 -29.64 -7.88
C ARG A 64 -14.37 -28.71 -8.06
N GLU A 65 -15.38 -29.21 -8.75
CA GLU A 65 -16.67 -28.52 -8.89
C GLU A 65 -17.51 -28.70 -7.62
N LEU A 66 -18.15 -27.60 -7.20
CA LEU A 66 -19.05 -27.50 -6.05
C LEU A 66 -20.44 -27.11 -6.57
N ASP A 67 -21.37 -28.03 -6.51
CA ASP A 67 -22.71 -27.94 -7.10
C ASP A 67 -23.77 -27.31 -6.19
N GLY A 68 -23.37 -26.75 -5.05
CA GLY A 68 -24.29 -26.11 -4.11
C GLY A 68 -25.05 -27.11 -3.23
N ASP A 69 -24.59 -28.36 -3.09
CA ASP A 69 -25.19 -29.33 -2.19
C ASP A 69 -24.93 -28.99 -0.73
N ALA A 70 -26.02 -28.81 0.04
CA ALA A 70 -25.97 -28.57 1.48
C ALA A 70 -25.48 -29.79 2.30
N ASN A 71 -25.39 -30.98 1.72
CA ASN A 71 -24.82 -32.18 2.35
C ASN A 71 -23.37 -32.48 1.87
N GLY A 72 -22.85 -31.67 0.95
CA GLY A 72 -21.48 -31.79 0.46
C GLY A 72 -20.41 -31.36 1.48
N SER A 73 -19.13 -31.48 1.08
CA SER A 73 -18.03 -30.95 1.87
C SER A 73 -18.14 -29.43 2.00
N LEU A 74 -17.88 -28.91 3.21
CA LEU A 74 -17.98 -27.46 3.46
C LEU A 74 -16.96 -26.69 2.61
N ALA A 75 -17.47 -25.69 1.90
CA ALA A 75 -16.71 -24.63 1.27
C ALA A 75 -17.47 -23.30 1.42
N ALA A 76 -16.93 -22.37 2.20
CA ALA A 76 -17.53 -21.06 2.45
C ALA A 76 -16.49 -19.96 2.30
N LEU A 77 -16.81 -18.90 1.59
CA LEU A 77 -15.95 -17.75 1.38
C LEU A 77 -16.32 -16.63 2.34
N VAL A 78 -15.36 -16.15 3.10
CA VAL A 78 -15.50 -14.93 3.92
C VAL A 78 -15.30 -13.73 3.00
N PHE A 79 -16.38 -13.06 2.64
CA PHE A 79 -16.33 -11.96 1.68
C PHE A 79 -16.34 -10.58 2.32
N LYS A 80 -16.58 -10.50 3.64
CA LYS A 80 -16.60 -9.25 4.38
C LYS A 80 -16.24 -9.46 5.85
N THR A 81 -15.45 -8.56 6.39
CA THR A 81 -15.18 -8.43 7.82
C THR A 81 -15.72 -7.10 8.32
N VAL A 82 -16.32 -7.08 9.48
CA VAL A 82 -16.82 -5.86 10.13
C VAL A 82 -16.30 -5.81 11.55
N SER A 83 -15.56 -4.76 11.88
CA SER A 83 -15.12 -4.48 13.24
C SER A 83 -16.24 -3.78 14.01
N ASP A 84 -16.87 -4.50 14.94
CA ASP A 84 -17.89 -3.96 15.84
C ASP A 84 -17.26 -3.62 17.19
N PRO A 85 -17.53 -2.43 17.76
CA PRO A 85 -16.95 -2.01 19.03
C PRO A 85 -17.32 -2.90 20.21
N TYR A 86 -18.47 -3.56 20.18
CA TYR A 86 -19.03 -4.36 21.28
C TYR A 86 -18.82 -5.86 21.09
N VAL A 87 -19.08 -6.36 19.89
CA VAL A 87 -18.98 -7.79 19.55
C VAL A 87 -17.58 -8.18 19.14
N GLY A 88 -16.79 -7.23 18.64
CA GLY A 88 -15.47 -7.44 18.06
C GLY A 88 -15.55 -7.72 16.58
N ARG A 89 -14.66 -8.55 16.06
CA ARG A 89 -14.62 -8.88 14.64
C ARG A 89 -15.74 -9.84 14.25
N ILE A 90 -16.55 -9.44 13.26
CA ILE A 90 -17.61 -10.22 12.65
C ILE A 90 -17.17 -10.61 11.25
N SER A 91 -17.13 -11.91 10.96
CA SER A 91 -16.84 -12.45 9.64
C SER A 91 -18.16 -12.85 8.96
N VAL A 92 -18.45 -12.24 7.82
CA VAL A 92 -19.61 -12.53 6.98
C VAL A 92 -19.15 -13.43 5.84
N PHE A 93 -19.82 -14.56 5.67
CA PHE A 93 -19.44 -15.58 4.72
C PHE A 93 -20.64 -16.09 3.92
N ARG A 94 -20.36 -16.55 2.70
CA ARG A 94 -21.31 -17.29 1.85
C ARG A 94 -20.87 -18.74 1.78
N VAL A 95 -21.83 -19.65 1.96
CA VAL A 95 -21.59 -21.10 1.80
C VAL A 95 -21.83 -21.49 0.35
N PHE A 96 -20.86 -22.13 -0.27
CA PHE A 96 -20.95 -22.64 -1.65
C PHE A 96 -21.23 -24.13 -1.71
N SER A 97 -20.80 -24.89 -0.68
CA SER A 97 -21.09 -26.32 -0.53
C SER A 97 -21.12 -26.66 0.97
N GLY A 98 -21.88 -27.67 1.35
CA GLY A 98 -22.03 -28.08 2.74
C GLY A 98 -22.86 -27.12 3.57
N ARG A 99 -22.58 -27.06 4.86
CA ARG A 99 -23.22 -26.14 5.83
C ARG A 99 -22.32 -25.80 6.98
N VAL A 100 -22.49 -24.62 7.55
CA VAL A 100 -21.84 -24.19 8.79
C VAL A 100 -22.88 -24.30 9.95
N ARG A 101 -22.43 -24.87 11.08
CA ARG A 101 -23.27 -24.97 12.30
C ARG A 101 -22.59 -24.27 13.48
N PRO A 102 -23.37 -23.76 14.44
CA PRO A 102 -22.81 -23.21 15.66
C PRO A 102 -22.09 -24.32 16.46
N ASP A 103 -21.15 -23.89 17.30
CA ASP A 103 -20.32 -24.75 18.18
C ASP A 103 -19.52 -25.84 17.44
N SER A 104 -19.34 -25.68 16.12
CA SER A 104 -18.53 -26.56 15.27
C SER A 104 -17.09 -26.04 15.09
N SER A 105 -16.21 -26.90 14.57
CA SER A 105 -14.88 -26.54 14.13
C SER A 105 -14.83 -26.50 12.61
N VAL A 106 -14.24 -25.46 12.04
CA VAL A 106 -13.98 -25.31 10.62
C VAL A 106 -12.48 -25.10 10.39
N HIS A 107 -12.02 -25.39 9.21
CA HIS A 107 -10.62 -25.19 8.80
C HIS A 107 -10.55 -24.02 7.83
N ASN A 108 -9.72 -23.02 8.14
CA ASN A 108 -9.36 -21.96 7.21
C ASN A 108 -8.34 -22.54 6.21
N ALA A 109 -8.82 -22.93 5.03
CA ALA A 109 -8.00 -23.56 4.00
C ALA A 109 -6.95 -22.61 3.39
N THR A 110 -7.23 -21.31 3.38
CA THR A 110 -6.30 -20.29 2.88
C THR A 110 -5.08 -20.11 3.77
N LYS A 111 -5.27 -20.15 5.10
CA LYS A 111 -4.20 -19.93 6.09
C LYS A 111 -3.73 -21.19 6.78
N GLY A 112 -4.38 -22.32 6.56
CA GLY A 112 -4.02 -23.60 7.18
C GLY A 112 -4.26 -23.67 8.69
N SER A 113 -5.24 -22.93 9.21
CA SER A 113 -5.55 -22.83 10.65
C SER A 113 -6.94 -23.34 10.97
N ASP A 114 -7.13 -23.88 12.18
CA ASP A 114 -8.44 -24.31 12.64
C ASP A 114 -9.13 -23.19 13.39
N GLU A 115 -10.45 -23.04 13.16
CA GLU A 115 -11.31 -22.03 13.78
C GLU A 115 -12.48 -22.68 14.49
N ARG A 116 -12.87 -22.10 15.61
CA ARG A 116 -14.10 -22.48 16.30
C ARG A 116 -15.23 -21.52 15.91
N VAL A 117 -16.27 -22.07 15.34
CA VAL A 117 -17.50 -21.34 15.05
C VAL A 117 -18.31 -21.21 16.34
N GLY A 118 -18.52 -19.99 16.80
CA GLY A 118 -19.42 -19.72 17.91
C GLY A 118 -20.89 -19.65 17.45
N GLN A 119 -21.64 -18.72 18.03
CA GLN A 119 -23.00 -18.46 17.60
C GLN A 119 -23.05 -17.94 16.18
N LEU A 120 -23.92 -18.52 15.37
CA LEU A 120 -24.23 -18.05 14.01
C LEU A 120 -25.41 -17.08 14.04
N PHE A 121 -25.37 -16.08 13.16
CA PHE A 121 -26.44 -15.11 13.01
C PHE A 121 -26.49 -14.56 11.59
N THR A 122 -27.63 -14.00 11.21
CA THR A 122 -27.76 -13.15 10.04
C THR A 122 -27.73 -11.68 10.46
N LEU A 123 -27.20 -10.83 9.58
CA LEU A 123 -27.19 -9.38 9.78
C LEU A 123 -28.42 -8.75 9.15
N ARG A 124 -29.22 -8.05 9.95
CA ARG A 124 -30.40 -7.31 9.52
C ARG A 124 -30.25 -5.84 9.94
N GLY A 125 -29.62 -5.05 9.12
CA GLY A 125 -29.20 -3.71 9.51
C GLY A 125 -28.21 -3.75 10.68
N LYS A 126 -28.62 -3.26 11.85
CA LYS A 126 -27.85 -3.32 13.11
C LYS A 126 -28.16 -4.53 13.97
N ASP A 127 -29.23 -5.24 13.64
CA ASP A 127 -29.70 -6.35 14.44
C ASP A 127 -29.05 -7.66 14.01
N HIS A 128 -28.82 -8.54 14.98
CA HIS A 128 -28.27 -9.88 14.78
C HIS A 128 -29.37 -10.92 15.11
N GLU A 129 -29.82 -11.63 14.09
CA GLU A 129 -30.80 -12.71 14.29
C GLU A 129 -30.07 -14.06 14.35
N THR A 130 -30.14 -14.74 15.49
CA THR A 130 -29.50 -16.06 15.68
C THR A 130 -30.15 -17.12 14.80
N ILE A 131 -29.28 -17.92 14.15
CA ILE A 131 -29.71 -19.02 13.27
C ILE A 131 -29.04 -20.33 13.66
N SER A 132 -29.70 -21.46 13.34
CA SER A 132 -29.24 -22.79 13.70
C SER A 132 -28.18 -23.38 12.73
N GLU A 133 -28.19 -22.96 11.49
CA GLU A 133 -27.20 -23.35 10.48
C GLU A 133 -27.21 -22.37 9.30
N VAL A 134 -26.12 -22.37 8.50
CA VAL A 134 -26.01 -21.66 7.20
C VAL A 134 -25.76 -22.73 6.14
N PRO A 135 -26.76 -23.13 5.34
CA PRO A 135 -26.58 -24.09 4.25
C PRO A 135 -25.95 -23.48 3.00
N ALA A 136 -25.55 -24.35 2.05
CA ALA A 136 -25.09 -23.93 0.73
C ALA A 136 -26.09 -23.00 0.05
N GLY A 137 -25.56 -21.91 -0.54
CA GLY A 137 -26.33 -20.83 -1.18
C GLY A 137 -26.64 -19.67 -0.25
N ASP A 138 -26.61 -19.85 1.05
CA ASP A 138 -26.98 -18.82 2.03
C ASP A 138 -25.76 -18.03 2.57
N ILE A 139 -26.05 -16.91 3.21
CA ILE A 139 -25.09 -16.00 3.82
C ILE A 139 -25.31 -15.97 5.33
N GLY A 140 -24.24 -16.18 6.08
CA GLY A 140 -24.24 -16.09 7.52
C GLY A 140 -23.09 -15.24 8.05
N ALA A 141 -23.14 -15.01 9.35
CA ALA A 141 -22.10 -14.29 10.06
C ALA A 141 -21.72 -15.03 11.36
N VAL A 142 -20.45 -14.89 11.73
CA VAL A 142 -19.91 -15.41 12.98
C VAL A 142 -18.94 -14.39 13.57
N ALA A 143 -18.95 -14.25 14.87
CA ALA A 143 -18.04 -13.35 15.56
C ALA A 143 -16.78 -14.08 16.06
N LYS A 144 -15.68 -13.32 16.20
CA LYS A 144 -14.46 -13.71 16.93
C LYS A 144 -13.67 -14.88 16.32
N LEU A 145 -13.72 -15.09 15.01
CA LEU A 145 -12.74 -15.95 14.36
C LEU A 145 -11.34 -15.33 14.51
N SER A 146 -10.37 -16.13 14.98
CA SER A 146 -9.06 -15.60 15.40
C SER A 146 -8.12 -15.33 14.25
N HIS A 147 -8.12 -16.18 13.24
CA HIS A 147 -7.14 -16.15 12.13
C HIS A 147 -7.77 -15.81 10.77
N THR A 148 -9.10 -15.77 10.69
CA THR A 148 -9.85 -15.62 9.44
C THR A 148 -10.00 -14.14 9.06
N SER A 149 -9.76 -13.82 7.80
CA SER A 149 -9.87 -12.49 7.20
C SER A 149 -10.77 -12.53 5.97
N THR A 150 -11.13 -11.35 5.46
CA THR A 150 -11.84 -11.22 4.18
C THR A 150 -11.01 -11.84 3.03
N GLY A 151 -11.66 -12.67 2.22
CA GLY A 151 -11.04 -13.45 1.14
C GLY A 151 -10.66 -14.88 1.53
N ASP A 152 -10.68 -15.23 2.82
CA ASP A 152 -10.34 -16.58 3.27
C ASP A 152 -11.49 -17.58 3.03
N THR A 153 -11.12 -18.82 2.75
CA THR A 153 -12.05 -19.94 2.60
C THR A 153 -12.11 -20.79 3.88
N LEU A 154 -13.31 -21.00 4.39
CA LEU A 154 -13.62 -21.95 5.45
C LEU A 154 -14.03 -23.29 4.86
N SER A 155 -13.44 -24.38 5.31
CA SER A 155 -13.59 -25.73 4.77
C SER A 155 -13.57 -26.77 5.89
N VAL A 156 -13.56 -28.05 5.53
CA VAL A 156 -13.30 -29.15 6.45
C VAL A 156 -11.81 -29.51 6.44
N LYS A 157 -11.26 -29.83 7.62
CA LYS A 157 -9.82 -30.15 7.77
C LYS A 157 -9.37 -31.40 7.02
N THR A 158 -10.25 -32.39 6.94
CA THR A 158 -9.96 -33.69 6.32
C THR A 158 -9.94 -33.64 4.79
N ASP A 159 -10.61 -32.65 4.20
CA ASP A 159 -10.76 -32.46 2.76
C ASP A 159 -10.80 -30.96 2.45
N PRO A 160 -9.69 -30.23 2.63
CA PRO A 160 -9.68 -28.79 2.49
C PRO A 160 -9.78 -28.38 1.01
N ILE A 161 -10.71 -27.46 0.77
CA ILE A 161 -10.95 -26.83 -0.53
C ILE A 161 -10.77 -25.34 -0.36
N THR A 162 -10.03 -24.70 -1.28
CA THR A 162 -9.87 -23.26 -1.35
C THR A 162 -10.67 -22.72 -2.55
N LEU A 163 -11.55 -21.77 -2.30
CA LEU A 163 -12.31 -21.06 -3.35
C LEU A 163 -11.43 -20.04 -4.05
N PRO A 164 -11.77 -19.64 -5.29
CA PRO A 164 -11.04 -18.58 -5.99
C PRO A 164 -10.92 -17.33 -5.13
N PRO A 165 -9.75 -16.69 -5.10
CA PRO A 165 -9.55 -15.44 -4.37
C PRO A 165 -10.41 -14.31 -4.96
N ILE A 166 -10.69 -13.31 -4.14
CA ILE A 166 -11.29 -12.06 -4.62
C ILE A 166 -10.16 -11.17 -5.10
N ASP A 167 -10.19 -10.76 -6.37
CA ASP A 167 -9.23 -9.82 -6.94
C ASP A 167 -9.60 -8.41 -6.49
N TRP A 168 -8.87 -7.91 -5.50
CA TRP A 168 -9.05 -6.55 -5.01
C TRP A 168 -8.34 -5.56 -5.93
N PRO A 169 -8.96 -4.43 -6.26
CA PRO A 169 -8.28 -3.37 -6.98
C PRO A 169 -7.16 -2.77 -6.11
N GLU A 170 -6.02 -2.49 -6.73
CA GLU A 170 -4.90 -1.85 -6.04
C GLU A 170 -5.24 -0.40 -5.67
N PRO A 171 -4.94 0.04 -4.44
CA PRO A 171 -5.15 1.41 -4.02
C PRO A 171 -4.12 2.35 -4.67
N LEU A 172 -4.58 3.44 -5.28
CA LEU A 172 -3.77 4.32 -6.12
C LEU A 172 -3.47 5.69 -5.52
N LEU A 173 -4.26 6.13 -4.53
CA LEU A 173 -4.04 7.40 -3.85
C LEU A 173 -3.28 7.17 -2.55
N ALA A 174 -2.12 7.82 -2.41
CA ALA A 174 -1.30 7.80 -1.21
C ALA A 174 -1.40 9.15 -0.49
N MET A 175 -1.69 9.12 0.81
CA MET A 175 -1.70 10.29 1.68
C MET A 175 -0.98 9.94 3.00
N ALA A 176 -0.21 10.86 3.52
CA ALA A 176 0.38 10.71 4.85
C ALA A 176 -0.65 11.07 5.93
N LEU A 177 -0.55 10.39 7.06
CA LEU A 177 -1.40 10.63 8.21
C LEU A 177 -0.54 10.75 9.48
N GLU A 178 -0.95 11.66 10.35
CA GLU A 178 -0.33 11.88 11.66
C GLU A 178 -1.40 11.94 12.74
N PRO A 179 -1.12 11.42 13.96
CA PRO A 179 -2.03 11.58 15.08
C PRO A 179 -2.15 13.06 15.43
N LYS A 180 -3.37 13.54 15.67
CA LYS A 180 -3.61 14.94 16.02
C LYS A 180 -3.12 15.30 17.41
N THR A 181 -3.11 14.33 18.32
CA THR A 181 -2.63 14.48 19.70
C THR A 181 -1.80 13.27 20.11
N LYS A 182 -0.97 13.43 21.16
CA LYS A 182 -0.22 12.30 21.74
C LYS A 182 -1.13 11.17 22.26
N GLY A 183 -2.34 11.48 22.70
CA GLY A 183 -3.31 10.49 23.16
C GLY A 183 -3.91 9.67 21.99
N ASP A 184 -3.87 10.20 20.78
CA ASP A 184 -4.29 9.48 19.57
C ASP A 184 -3.19 8.53 19.06
N GLU A 185 -1.91 8.81 19.32
CA GLU A 185 -0.76 8.01 18.90
C GLU A 185 -0.85 6.56 19.40
N ASP A 186 -1.13 6.37 20.69
CA ASP A 186 -1.24 5.03 21.31
C ASP A 186 -2.38 4.20 20.72
N LYS A 187 -3.46 4.84 20.26
CA LYS A 187 -4.64 4.19 19.71
C LYS A 187 -4.58 4.01 18.18
N LEU A 188 -3.74 4.80 17.52
CA LEU A 188 -3.69 4.88 16.06
C LEU A 188 -3.40 3.53 15.43
N SER A 189 -2.40 2.80 15.91
CA SER A 189 -2.02 1.48 15.39
C SER A 189 -3.17 0.48 15.46
N THR A 190 -3.93 0.49 16.58
CA THR A 190 -5.09 -0.37 16.75
C THR A 190 -6.24 0.04 15.81
N ALA A 191 -6.49 1.33 15.67
CA ALA A 191 -7.54 1.85 14.78
C ALA A 191 -7.24 1.52 13.32
N ILE A 192 -6.00 1.72 12.87
CA ILE A 192 -5.54 1.35 11.53
C ILE A 192 -5.77 -0.15 11.27
N ALA A 193 -5.28 -1.02 12.17
CA ALA A 193 -5.43 -2.47 12.00
C ALA A 193 -6.91 -2.88 11.87
N ARG A 194 -7.81 -2.28 12.65
CA ARG A 194 -9.23 -2.54 12.58
C ARG A 194 -9.88 -2.05 11.29
N VAL A 195 -9.49 -0.89 10.81
CA VAL A 195 -10.01 -0.35 9.54
C VAL A 195 -9.52 -1.17 8.35
N GLN A 196 -8.25 -1.64 8.37
CA GLN A 196 -7.71 -2.54 7.35
C GLN A 196 -8.39 -3.93 7.35
N GLU A 197 -8.79 -4.44 8.53
CA GLU A 197 -9.61 -5.66 8.59
C GLU A 197 -10.97 -5.50 7.92
N ASP A 198 -11.57 -4.29 8.00
CA ASP A 198 -12.88 -3.99 7.41
C ASP A 198 -12.80 -3.80 5.88
N ASP A 199 -11.65 -3.34 5.36
CA ASP A 199 -11.49 -3.01 3.95
C ASP A 199 -10.09 -3.42 3.40
N PRO A 200 -10.02 -4.51 2.61
CA PRO A 200 -8.76 -4.99 2.03
C PRO A 200 -8.12 -4.03 1.02
N THR A 201 -8.85 -3.05 0.49
CA THR A 201 -8.32 -2.03 -0.43
C THR A 201 -7.74 -0.81 0.30
N PHE A 202 -7.84 -0.76 1.63
CA PHE A 202 -7.20 0.23 2.47
C PHE A 202 -5.91 -0.34 3.07
N ARG A 203 -4.78 0.25 2.74
CA ARG A 203 -3.47 -0.17 3.25
C ARG A 203 -2.77 0.99 3.94
N VAL A 204 -2.05 0.70 5.00
CA VAL A 204 -1.22 1.68 5.71
C VAL A 204 0.15 1.07 5.94
N ASP A 205 1.19 1.79 5.49
CA ASP A 205 2.58 1.39 5.64
C ASP A 205 3.39 2.55 6.24
N ARG A 206 4.47 2.23 6.95
CA ARG A 206 5.44 3.25 7.35
C ARG A 206 6.54 3.34 6.31
N SER A 207 6.70 4.51 5.71
CA SER A 207 7.79 4.78 4.78
C SER A 207 9.13 4.73 5.52
N ALA A 208 10.04 3.87 5.06
CA ALA A 208 11.39 3.80 5.61
C ALA A 208 12.25 5.02 5.23
N GLU A 209 11.89 5.70 4.15
CA GLU A 209 12.66 6.81 3.58
C GLU A 209 12.18 8.16 4.11
N THR A 210 10.87 8.40 4.20
CA THR A 210 10.29 9.66 4.71
C THR A 210 9.89 9.60 6.18
N HIS A 211 9.92 8.41 6.78
CA HIS A 211 9.45 8.13 8.15
C HIS A 211 7.98 8.47 8.41
N GLU A 212 7.22 8.75 7.37
CA GLU A 212 5.79 8.99 7.47
C GLU A 212 4.99 7.70 7.56
N THR A 213 3.84 7.77 8.21
CA THR A 213 2.80 6.75 8.09
C THR A 213 1.94 7.11 6.88
N VAL A 214 1.98 6.28 5.84
CA VAL A 214 1.29 6.52 4.57
C VAL A 214 0.11 5.58 4.43
N MET A 215 -1.07 6.13 4.21
CA MET A 215 -2.28 5.39 3.89
C MET A 215 -2.52 5.40 2.37
N TYR A 216 -2.96 4.26 1.86
CA TYR A 216 -3.30 4.04 0.47
C TYR A 216 -4.77 3.69 0.34
N GLY A 217 -5.45 4.27 -0.64
CA GLY A 217 -6.87 4.02 -0.91
C GLY A 217 -7.25 4.23 -2.36
N MET A 218 -8.49 3.90 -2.68
CA MET A 218 -9.05 3.95 -4.04
C MET A 218 -9.28 5.38 -4.55
N GLY A 219 -9.20 6.38 -3.68
CA GLY A 219 -9.42 7.79 -3.98
C GLY A 219 -9.72 8.60 -2.72
N GLU A 220 -9.90 9.91 -2.89
CA GLU A 220 -10.07 10.87 -1.80
C GLU A 220 -11.26 10.51 -0.89
N THR A 221 -12.45 10.33 -1.46
CA THR A 221 -13.66 9.94 -0.70
C THR A 221 -13.47 8.64 0.08
N HIS A 222 -12.70 7.69 -0.46
CA HIS A 222 -12.37 6.45 0.24
C HIS A 222 -11.51 6.74 1.47
N LEU A 223 -10.41 7.48 1.32
CA LEU A 223 -9.52 7.84 2.42
C LEU A 223 -10.24 8.69 3.48
N ASP A 224 -11.05 9.66 3.08
CA ASP A 224 -11.88 10.46 3.99
C ASP A 224 -12.84 9.59 4.80
N THR A 225 -13.44 8.59 4.15
CA THR A 225 -14.31 7.60 4.83
C THR A 225 -13.54 6.78 5.86
N MET A 226 -12.30 6.38 5.55
CA MET A 226 -11.45 5.63 6.50
C MET A 226 -11.05 6.49 7.70
N VAL A 227 -10.68 7.74 7.46
CA VAL A 227 -10.39 8.73 8.51
C VAL A 227 -11.61 8.96 9.40
N GLU A 228 -12.77 9.16 8.79
CA GLU A 228 -14.03 9.34 9.54
C GLU A 228 -14.40 8.09 10.35
N ARG A 229 -14.15 6.89 9.84
CA ARG A 229 -14.32 5.63 10.58
C ARG A 229 -13.38 5.53 11.77
N MET A 230 -12.09 5.89 11.61
CA MET A 230 -11.13 5.92 12.72
C MET A 230 -11.62 6.84 13.84
N LYS A 231 -12.09 8.03 13.49
CA LYS A 231 -12.64 8.99 14.43
C LYS A 231 -13.91 8.48 15.12
N ARG A 232 -14.90 8.06 14.35
CA ARG A 232 -16.22 7.69 14.85
C ARG A 232 -16.25 6.39 15.63
N LYS A 233 -15.53 5.33 15.13
CA LYS A 233 -15.56 4.00 15.76
C LYS A 233 -14.54 3.83 16.87
N PHE A 234 -13.36 4.46 16.72
CA PHE A 234 -12.23 4.21 17.59
C PHE A 234 -11.76 5.45 18.38
N GLY A 235 -12.37 6.61 18.12
CA GLY A 235 -12.06 7.86 18.83
C GLY A 235 -10.64 8.35 18.57
N VAL A 236 -10.10 8.14 17.36
CA VAL A 236 -8.77 8.58 16.93
C VAL A 236 -8.92 9.67 15.88
N ASP A 237 -8.39 10.85 16.18
CA ASP A 237 -8.35 11.99 15.27
C ASP A 237 -6.97 12.07 14.60
N VAL A 238 -6.92 12.26 13.28
CA VAL A 238 -5.70 12.34 12.49
C VAL A 238 -5.67 13.59 11.63
N VAL A 239 -4.47 14.06 11.32
CA VAL A 239 -4.22 15.07 10.29
C VAL A 239 -3.74 14.34 9.04
N VAL A 240 -4.27 14.71 7.89
CA VAL A 240 -3.94 14.10 6.60
C VAL A 240 -3.32 15.14 5.70
N HIS A 241 -2.21 14.78 5.04
CA HIS A 241 -1.52 15.64 4.09
C HIS A 241 -0.94 14.79 2.93
N PRO A 242 -0.56 15.41 1.80
CA PRO A 242 0.11 14.68 0.72
C PRO A 242 1.37 13.98 1.22
N ALA A 243 1.57 12.70 0.85
CA ALA A 243 2.77 11.96 1.20
C ALA A 243 4.02 12.60 0.59
N LYS A 244 5.09 12.67 1.35
CA LYS A 244 6.37 13.22 0.88
C LYS A 244 6.97 12.34 -0.21
N VAL A 245 7.59 12.98 -1.18
CA VAL A 245 8.36 12.27 -2.22
C VAL A 245 9.71 11.88 -1.60
N PRO A 246 10.14 10.61 -1.71
CA PRO A 246 11.41 10.17 -1.14
C PRO A 246 12.58 10.59 -2.03
N TYR A 247 12.94 11.85 -1.99
CA TYR A 247 14.13 12.37 -2.67
C TYR A 247 15.40 11.77 -2.08
N LYS A 248 16.50 11.82 -2.85
CA LYS A 248 17.84 11.40 -2.39
C LYS A 248 18.88 12.44 -2.79
N GLU A 249 19.96 12.54 -2.02
CA GLU A 249 21.11 13.35 -2.37
C GLU A 249 22.19 12.51 -3.09
N THR A 250 22.94 13.14 -3.96
CA THR A 250 24.18 12.60 -4.53
C THR A 250 25.13 13.72 -4.89
N ILE A 251 26.36 13.41 -5.29
CA ILE A 251 27.35 14.38 -5.72
C ILE A 251 27.63 14.29 -7.22
N ARG A 252 28.12 15.38 -7.80
CA ARG A 252 28.45 15.44 -9.23
C ARG A 252 29.94 15.32 -9.53
N ALA A 253 30.78 15.61 -8.56
CA ALA A 253 32.23 15.70 -8.78
C ALA A 253 33.02 14.93 -7.73
N LYS A 254 34.17 14.45 -8.12
CA LYS A 254 35.17 13.86 -7.24
C LYS A 254 35.93 14.96 -6.50
N VAL A 255 35.98 14.87 -5.17
CA VAL A 255 36.60 15.87 -4.30
C VAL A 255 37.35 15.22 -3.14
N LYS A 256 38.28 15.98 -2.56
CA LYS A 256 39.02 15.61 -1.35
C LYS A 256 38.71 16.59 -0.24
N ALA A 257 38.47 16.08 0.95
CA ALA A 257 38.14 16.92 2.10
C ALA A 257 38.79 16.39 3.39
N GLN A 258 38.97 17.28 4.33
CA GLN A 258 39.49 16.99 5.66
C GLN A 258 38.38 17.16 6.69
N GLY A 259 38.20 16.16 7.57
CA GLY A 259 37.46 16.32 8.79
C GLY A 259 38.42 16.48 9.98
N ARG A 260 38.27 17.56 10.72
CA ARG A 260 39.13 17.85 11.88
C ARG A 260 38.26 18.12 13.11
N TYR A 261 38.25 17.18 14.01
CA TYR A 261 37.60 17.32 15.30
C TYR A 261 38.64 17.32 16.41
N VAL A 262 38.91 18.50 16.97
CA VAL A 262 39.88 18.71 18.04
C VAL A 262 39.26 19.62 19.08
N LYS A 263 39.00 19.09 20.27
CA LYS A 263 38.53 19.87 21.45
C LYS A 263 39.41 19.59 22.64
N GLN A 264 39.87 20.66 23.28
CA GLN A 264 40.60 20.64 24.53
C GLN A 264 39.82 21.49 25.56
N SER A 265 39.18 20.84 26.49
CA SER A 265 38.44 21.52 27.58
C SER A 265 38.78 20.88 28.93
N GLY A 266 39.99 21.14 29.41
CA GLY A 266 40.45 20.72 30.78
C GLY A 266 40.33 19.21 31.05
N GLY A 267 41.45 18.48 31.19
CA GLY A 267 41.48 17.04 31.37
C GLY A 267 41.74 16.28 30.07
N HIS A 268 41.07 15.12 29.82
CA HIS A 268 41.19 14.39 28.56
C HIS A 268 40.60 15.19 27.40
N GLY A 269 41.38 15.45 26.38
CA GLY A 269 40.94 16.08 25.12
C GLY A 269 40.15 15.12 24.21
N GLN A 270 39.66 15.63 23.09
CA GLN A 270 39.04 14.85 22.02
C GLN A 270 39.79 15.16 20.72
N TYR A 271 40.28 14.12 20.05
CA TYR A 271 41.09 14.30 18.87
C TYR A 271 40.76 13.26 17.79
N GLY A 272 40.41 13.71 16.61
CA GLY A 272 40.20 12.88 15.42
C GLY A 272 40.38 13.73 14.17
N VAL A 273 41.30 13.31 13.27
CA VAL A 273 41.53 13.98 11.98
C VAL A 273 41.57 12.90 10.90
N CYS A 274 40.77 13.07 9.85
CA CYS A 274 40.78 12.19 8.71
C CYS A 274 40.71 12.97 7.38
N TRP A 275 41.29 12.41 6.33
CA TRP A 275 41.14 12.89 4.97
C TRP A 275 40.44 11.84 4.15
N ILE A 276 39.40 12.26 3.46
CA ILE A 276 38.62 11.40 2.57
C ILE A 276 38.63 11.95 1.16
N GLU A 277 38.51 11.04 0.22
CA GLU A 277 38.20 11.32 -1.18
C GLU A 277 36.80 10.79 -1.44
N VAL A 278 35.90 11.64 -1.94
CA VAL A 278 34.50 11.29 -2.22
C VAL A 278 34.29 11.39 -3.73
N GLU A 279 33.75 10.36 -4.34
CA GLU A 279 33.45 10.30 -5.77
C GLU A 279 32.08 9.71 -6.06
N PRO A 280 31.39 10.19 -7.13
CA PRO A 280 30.09 9.62 -7.51
C PRO A 280 30.25 8.21 -8.06
N LEU A 281 29.29 7.34 -7.73
CA LEU A 281 29.10 6.02 -8.35
C LEU A 281 28.03 6.12 -9.46
N PRO A 282 27.95 5.12 -10.35
CA PRO A 282 26.80 4.98 -11.26
C PRO A 282 25.47 4.90 -10.49
N ARG A 283 24.38 5.31 -11.11
CA ARG A 283 23.04 5.25 -10.50
C ARG A 283 22.68 3.84 -10.06
N GLY A 284 22.22 3.73 -8.81
CA GLY A 284 21.97 2.45 -8.15
C GLY A 284 23.21 1.78 -7.55
N GLY A 285 24.36 2.44 -7.59
CA GLY A 285 25.62 1.96 -7.00
C GLY A 285 25.67 1.99 -5.48
N GLY A 286 24.71 2.68 -4.85
CA GLY A 286 24.57 2.73 -3.40
C GLY A 286 25.72 3.42 -2.69
N PHE A 287 26.39 2.69 -1.79
CA PHE A 287 27.52 3.23 -1.00
C PHE A 287 28.69 2.25 -0.98
N GLU A 288 29.91 2.78 -1.16
CA GLU A 288 31.14 2.03 -0.98
C GLU A 288 32.09 2.79 -0.07
N PHE A 289 32.65 2.08 0.93
CA PHE A 289 33.74 2.61 1.75
C PHE A 289 35.04 1.88 1.41
N VAL A 290 36.09 2.64 1.13
CA VAL A 290 37.41 2.10 0.75
C VAL A 290 38.46 2.60 1.74
N ASP A 291 39.13 1.66 2.40
CA ASP A 291 40.29 1.96 3.23
C ASP A 291 41.59 1.94 2.41
N LYS A 292 42.29 3.08 2.40
CA LYS A 292 43.66 3.24 1.80
C LYS A 292 44.64 3.79 2.82
N ILE A 293 44.41 3.58 4.11
CA ILE A 293 45.36 4.03 5.14
C ILE A 293 46.66 3.24 5.05
N VAL A 294 47.77 3.96 5.07
CA VAL A 294 49.10 3.39 5.06
C VAL A 294 49.92 3.92 6.25
N GLY A 295 50.76 3.07 6.83
CA GLY A 295 51.67 3.46 7.91
C GLY A 295 51.04 3.70 9.26
N GLY A 296 49.77 3.32 9.48
CA GLY A 296 49.10 3.41 10.78
C GLY A 296 48.80 4.84 11.25
N VAL A 297 48.66 5.78 10.30
CA VAL A 297 48.31 7.19 10.60
C VAL A 297 46.94 7.32 11.28
N ILE A 298 46.08 6.37 11.04
CA ILE A 298 44.88 6.07 11.83
C ILE A 298 45.00 4.63 12.31
N PRO A 299 44.94 4.33 13.63
CA PRO A 299 44.86 2.95 14.12
C PRO A 299 43.67 2.20 13.53
N ASN A 300 43.89 0.92 13.16
CA ASN A 300 42.86 0.10 12.51
C ASN A 300 41.53 0.07 13.27
N GLN A 301 41.56 0.14 14.58
CA GLN A 301 40.34 0.17 15.44
C GLN A 301 39.45 1.41 15.18
N PHE A 302 39.98 2.52 14.69
CA PHE A 302 39.22 3.76 14.45
C PHE A 302 38.75 3.90 12.99
N ILE A 303 39.21 3.08 12.06
CA ILE A 303 38.77 3.10 10.65
C ILE A 303 37.25 2.82 10.54
N PRO A 304 36.69 1.77 11.21
CA PRO A 304 35.25 1.57 11.23
C PRO A 304 34.46 2.72 11.87
N SER A 305 35.10 3.48 12.75
CA SER A 305 34.48 4.65 13.38
C SER A 305 34.31 5.81 12.39
N VAL A 306 35.30 6.03 11.50
CA VAL A 306 35.18 7.01 10.40
C VAL A 306 34.04 6.59 9.46
N GLU A 307 34.00 5.33 9.03
CA GLU A 307 32.93 4.78 8.19
C GLU A 307 31.54 4.97 8.84
N LYS A 308 31.40 4.62 10.11
CA LYS A 308 30.15 4.80 10.87
C LYS A 308 29.69 6.25 10.90
N GLY A 309 30.63 7.21 11.07
CA GLY A 309 30.34 8.64 11.03
C GLY A 309 29.86 9.11 9.65
N VAL A 310 30.48 8.60 8.59
CA VAL A 310 30.09 8.85 7.20
C VAL A 310 28.69 8.30 6.92
N VAL A 311 28.46 7.01 7.20
CA VAL A 311 27.17 6.33 6.94
C VAL A 311 26.03 7.00 7.68
N LYS A 312 26.24 7.35 8.95
CA LYS A 312 25.23 8.07 9.73
C LYS A 312 24.89 9.41 9.07
N THR A 313 25.89 10.19 8.67
CA THR A 313 25.67 11.50 8.04
C THR A 313 24.99 11.36 6.67
N MET A 314 25.32 10.34 5.90
CA MET A 314 24.63 10.02 4.64
C MET A 314 23.16 9.70 4.87
N GLY A 315 22.81 8.91 5.89
CA GLY A 315 21.44 8.57 6.23
C GLY A 315 20.60 9.76 6.70
N GLU A 316 21.22 10.70 7.42
CA GLU A 316 20.58 11.93 7.89
C GLU A 316 20.44 13.01 6.80
N GLY A 317 21.17 12.84 5.67
CA GLY A 317 21.32 13.85 4.64
C GLY A 317 22.36 14.93 5.00
N VAL A 318 22.99 15.51 4.00
CA VAL A 318 24.07 16.47 4.21
C VAL A 318 23.60 17.91 4.06
N VAL A 319 22.87 18.23 2.99
CA VAL A 319 22.33 19.57 2.70
C VAL A 319 20.83 19.62 2.97
N THR A 320 20.14 18.55 2.66
CA THR A 320 18.70 18.36 2.91
C THR A 320 18.51 17.19 3.90
N PRO A 321 17.30 16.93 4.42
CA PRO A 321 17.03 15.76 5.25
C PRO A 321 16.91 14.46 4.43
N TYR A 322 17.31 14.44 3.16
CA TYR A 322 17.20 13.27 2.30
C TYR A 322 18.48 12.44 2.30
N PRO A 323 18.40 11.10 2.34
CA PRO A 323 19.59 10.26 2.40
C PRO A 323 20.45 10.40 1.16
N MET A 324 21.76 10.37 1.36
CA MET A 324 22.77 10.44 0.29
C MET A 324 23.07 9.02 -0.24
N VAL A 325 23.14 8.88 -1.56
CA VAL A 325 23.38 7.61 -2.27
C VAL A 325 24.36 7.77 -3.43
N ASP A 326 24.72 6.65 -4.04
CA ASP A 326 25.58 6.57 -5.23
C ASP A 326 26.94 7.27 -5.03
N THR A 327 27.58 6.95 -3.89
CA THR A 327 28.80 7.63 -3.46
C THR A 327 29.84 6.63 -2.95
N ARG A 328 31.06 6.74 -3.43
CA ARG A 328 32.23 6.06 -2.87
C ARG A 328 33.02 7.03 -2.00
N VAL A 329 33.35 6.58 -0.78
CA VAL A 329 34.20 7.32 0.15
C VAL A 329 35.47 6.53 0.38
N THR A 330 36.60 7.12 0.02
CA THR A 330 37.93 6.54 0.23
C THR A 330 38.66 7.28 1.36
N LEU A 331 38.93 6.60 2.46
CA LEU A 331 39.75 7.09 3.55
C LEU A 331 41.22 6.86 3.21
N TYR A 332 42.03 7.92 3.05
CA TYR A 332 43.38 7.78 2.55
C TYR A 332 44.47 8.34 3.47
N ASP A 333 44.12 9.21 4.45
CA ASP A 333 45.10 9.79 5.40
C ASP A 333 44.38 10.19 6.71
N GLY A 334 45.17 10.42 7.77
CA GLY A 334 44.63 10.85 9.05
C GLY A 334 45.68 11.18 10.08
N LYS A 335 45.24 11.65 11.25
CA LYS A 335 46.07 11.85 12.44
C LYS A 335 45.31 11.43 13.69
N PHE A 336 46.00 10.76 14.60
CA PHE A 336 45.48 10.39 15.90
C PHE A 336 46.40 10.92 17.02
N HIS A 337 45.83 10.98 18.22
CA HIS A 337 46.56 11.30 19.44
C HIS A 337 46.44 10.11 20.39
N PRO A 338 47.55 9.60 20.98
CA PRO A 338 47.56 8.37 21.78
C PRO A 338 46.59 8.36 22.96
N VAL A 339 46.29 9.54 23.52
CA VAL A 339 45.44 9.69 24.72
C VAL A 339 44.05 10.25 24.40
N ASP A 340 43.94 11.20 23.45
CA ASP A 340 42.71 11.97 23.22
C ASP A 340 41.85 11.44 22.06
N SER A 341 42.34 10.45 21.30
CA SER A 341 41.60 9.84 20.22
C SER A 341 40.62 8.78 20.74
N SER A 342 39.42 8.79 20.19
CA SER A 342 38.36 7.87 20.53
C SER A 342 37.50 7.56 19.30
N ASP A 343 36.69 6.50 19.36
CA ASP A 343 35.70 6.13 18.35
C ASP A 343 34.79 7.32 18.03
N MET A 344 34.29 8.01 19.03
CA MET A 344 33.41 9.16 18.87
C MET A 344 34.12 10.31 18.15
N SER A 345 35.41 10.58 18.47
CA SER A 345 36.16 11.63 17.80
C SER A 345 36.33 11.36 16.30
N PHE A 346 36.58 10.10 15.93
CA PHE A 346 36.69 9.70 14.52
C PHE A 346 35.37 9.62 13.80
N GLN A 347 34.26 9.26 14.46
CA GLN A 347 32.92 9.37 13.90
C GLN A 347 32.60 10.82 13.53
N ILE A 348 32.85 11.75 14.45
CA ILE A 348 32.61 13.17 14.21
C ILE A 348 33.53 13.70 13.11
N ALA A 349 34.80 13.31 13.09
CA ALA A 349 35.75 13.70 12.04
C ALA A 349 35.30 13.20 10.67
N GLY A 350 34.83 11.94 10.56
CA GLY A 350 34.26 11.38 9.32
C GLY A 350 33.03 12.15 8.84
N ALA A 351 32.11 12.46 9.76
CA ALA A 351 30.95 13.29 9.46
C ALA A 351 31.32 14.70 8.97
N MET A 352 32.31 15.35 9.60
CA MET A 352 32.80 16.68 9.18
C MET A 352 33.46 16.62 7.81
N ALA A 353 34.26 15.57 7.55
CA ALA A 353 34.93 15.38 6.25
C ALA A 353 33.89 15.22 5.13
N LEU A 354 32.85 14.43 5.36
CA LEU A 354 31.79 14.22 4.36
C LEU A 354 31.03 15.53 4.08
N ARG A 355 30.65 16.28 5.11
CA ARG A 355 29.93 17.56 4.92
C ARG A 355 30.79 18.55 4.13
N GLU A 356 32.06 18.64 4.43
CA GLU A 356 32.98 19.50 3.69
C GLU A 356 33.16 19.06 2.23
N ALA A 357 33.29 17.74 1.99
CA ALA A 357 33.37 17.18 0.66
C ALA A 357 32.15 17.48 -0.19
N VAL A 358 30.96 17.28 0.39
CA VAL A 358 29.69 17.51 -0.29
C VAL A 358 29.49 18.99 -0.62
N ASN A 359 29.85 19.89 0.30
CA ASN A 359 29.82 21.34 0.03
C ASN A 359 30.70 21.75 -1.15
N GLN A 360 31.87 21.12 -1.28
CA GLN A 360 32.79 21.37 -2.40
C GLN A 360 32.33 20.72 -3.71
N ALA A 361 31.81 19.51 -3.65
CA ALA A 361 31.39 18.75 -4.84
C ALA A 361 30.08 19.28 -5.48
N GLY A 362 29.29 19.99 -4.72
CA GLY A 362 27.91 20.34 -5.08
C GLY A 362 26.96 19.15 -5.00
N VAL A 363 25.82 19.36 -4.40
CA VAL A 363 24.73 18.37 -4.25
C VAL A 363 23.88 18.33 -5.51
N SER A 364 23.53 17.13 -5.96
CA SER A 364 22.44 16.87 -6.89
C SER A 364 21.32 16.14 -6.18
N LEU A 365 20.10 16.58 -6.42
CA LEU A 365 18.90 15.92 -5.88
C LEU A 365 18.39 14.86 -6.88
N LEU A 366 18.02 13.71 -6.38
CA LEU A 366 17.43 12.63 -7.15
C LEU A 366 15.95 12.49 -6.78
N GLU A 367 15.11 12.29 -7.81
CA GLU A 367 13.69 11.99 -7.65
C GLU A 367 13.36 10.58 -8.15
N PRO A 368 12.41 9.87 -7.53
CA PRO A 368 11.97 8.58 -8.02
C PRO A 368 11.14 8.75 -9.29
N ILE A 369 11.48 7.96 -10.30
CA ILE A 369 10.73 7.83 -11.54
C ILE A 369 9.85 6.59 -11.44
N MET A 370 8.57 6.77 -11.74
CA MET A 370 7.57 5.72 -11.68
C MET A 370 7.23 5.23 -13.07
N ARG A 371 7.11 3.93 -13.22
CA ARG A 371 6.49 3.29 -14.37
C ARG A 371 4.99 3.32 -14.18
N VAL A 372 4.29 3.99 -15.06
CA VAL A 372 2.85 4.21 -14.99
C VAL A 372 2.19 3.55 -16.19
N GLU A 373 1.17 2.73 -15.93
CA GLU A 373 0.30 2.14 -16.95
C GLU A 373 -1.10 2.74 -16.79
N ILE A 374 -1.61 3.42 -17.81
CA ILE A 374 -2.90 4.10 -17.77
C ILE A 374 -3.81 3.47 -18.81
N THR A 375 -4.99 3.02 -18.38
CA THR A 375 -6.02 2.47 -19.27
C THR A 375 -7.21 3.42 -19.34
N VAL A 376 -7.53 3.89 -20.54
CA VAL A 376 -8.62 4.84 -20.79
C VAL A 376 -9.38 4.46 -22.08
N PRO A 377 -10.65 4.88 -22.25
CA PRO A 377 -11.33 4.81 -23.54
C PRO A 377 -10.55 5.59 -24.61
N ASP A 378 -10.62 5.13 -25.87
CA ASP A 378 -9.90 5.70 -27.02
C ASP A 378 -10.09 7.22 -27.14
N SER A 379 -11.27 7.75 -26.80
CA SER A 379 -11.61 9.17 -26.87
C SER A 379 -10.76 10.06 -25.96
N TYR A 380 -10.20 9.54 -24.87
CA TYR A 380 -9.40 10.30 -23.91
C TYR A 380 -7.89 10.18 -24.11
N THR A 381 -7.44 9.35 -25.06
CA THR A 381 -6.01 9.06 -25.28
C THR A 381 -5.18 10.31 -25.51
N GLY A 382 -5.69 11.24 -26.34
CA GLY A 382 -5.00 12.50 -26.64
C GLY A 382 -4.82 13.40 -25.43
N ASP A 383 -5.86 13.54 -24.61
CA ASP A 383 -5.85 14.35 -23.40
C ASP A 383 -4.86 13.80 -22.37
N ILE A 384 -4.83 12.48 -22.19
CA ILE A 384 -3.90 11.82 -21.28
C ILE A 384 -2.44 11.95 -21.75
N MET A 385 -2.18 11.83 -23.04
CA MET A 385 -0.83 12.05 -23.58
C MET A 385 -0.36 13.49 -23.38
N GLY A 386 -1.25 14.47 -23.56
CA GLY A 386 -1.00 15.88 -23.30
C GLY A 386 -0.70 16.16 -21.83
N ASP A 387 -1.49 15.58 -20.94
CA ASP A 387 -1.33 15.71 -19.48
C ASP A 387 -0.01 15.09 -19.01
N LEU A 388 0.32 13.87 -19.43
CA LEU A 388 1.59 13.21 -19.10
C LEU A 388 2.81 14.04 -19.55
N ASN A 389 2.75 14.61 -20.75
CA ASN A 389 3.83 15.50 -21.22
C ASN A 389 3.98 16.74 -20.33
N SER A 390 2.88 17.32 -19.87
CA SER A 390 2.91 18.45 -18.93
C SER A 390 3.51 18.08 -17.56
N LYS A 391 3.37 16.82 -17.16
CA LYS A 391 3.88 16.21 -15.93
C LYS A 391 5.30 15.60 -16.11
N ARG A 392 6.06 16.08 -17.06
CA ARG A 392 7.43 15.57 -17.36
C ARG A 392 7.45 14.06 -17.69
N GLY A 393 6.31 13.49 -18.05
CA GLY A 393 6.18 12.08 -18.40
C GLY A 393 6.82 11.76 -19.75
N ARG A 394 7.50 10.61 -19.80
CA ARG A 394 8.08 10.07 -21.04
C ARG A 394 7.26 8.86 -21.48
N ILE A 395 6.45 9.04 -22.50
CA ILE A 395 5.62 7.96 -23.05
C ILE A 395 6.53 6.89 -23.67
N GLN A 396 6.38 5.64 -23.23
CA GLN A 396 7.17 4.50 -23.67
C GLN A 396 6.47 3.71 -24.77
N GLY A 397 5.15 3.74 -24.78
CA GLY A 397 4.34 3.03 -25.76
C GLY A 397 2.85 3.10 -25.47
N MET A 398 2.09 2.59 -26.42
CA MET A 398 0.63 2.51 -26.34
C MET A 398 0.17 1.21 -27.00
N GLU A 399 -0.79 0.53 -26.38
CA GLU A 399 -1.35 -0.73 -26.89
C GLU A 399 -2.86 -0.78 -26.68
N SER A 400 -3.57 -1.49 -27.54
CA SER A 400 -5.01 -1.70 -27.39
C SER A 400 -5.28 -2.63 -26.21
N ALA A 401 -6.10 -2.19 -25.26
CA ALA A 401 -6.57 -3.01 -24.13
C ALA A 401 -7.88 -3.77 -24.43
N GLY A 402 -8.37 -3.67 -25.68
CA GLY A 402 -9.66 -4.25 -26.10
C GLY A 402 -10.85 -3.40 -25.64
N GLY A 403 -12.03 -3.69 -26.21
CA GLY A 403 -13.28 -3.01 -25.82
C GLY A 403 -13.29 -1.49 -26.01
N GLY A 404 -12.56 -0.95 -27.00
CA GLY A 404 -12.47 0.50 -27.25
C GLY A 404 -11.64 1.25 -26.20
N LYS A 405 -10.64 0.57 -25.60
CA LYS A 405 -9.73 1.15 -24.60
C LYS A 405 -8.28 1.04 -25.07
N GLN A 406 -7.48 2.04 -24.70
CA GLN A 406 -6.03 2.08 -24.87
C GLN A 406 -5.32 1.98 -23.51
N LYS A 407 -4.18 1.30 -23.53
CA LYS A 407 -3.23 1.24 -22.42
C LYS A 407 -1.99 2.05 -22.82
N ILE A 408 -1.68 3.08 -22.03
CA ILE A 408 -0.56 4.00 -22.23
C ILE A 408 0.49 3.68 -21.17
N ASN A 409 1.72 3.41 -21.59
CA ASN A 409 2.86 3.16 -20.72
C ASN A 409 3.78 4.39 -20.72
N ALA A 410 4.13 4.89 -19.53
CA ALA A 410 4.97 6.06 -19.38
C ALA A 410 5.91 5.96 -18.17
N LEU A 411 7.01 6.70 -18.20
CA LEU A 411 7.87 6.97 -17.06
C LEU A 411 7.60 8.41 -16.59
N VAL A 412 7.20 8.58 -15.33
CA VAL A 412 6.78 9.88 -14.78
C VAL A 412 7.40 10.07 -13.41
N PRO A 413 7.92 11.28 -13.06
CA PRO A 413 8.39 11.56 -11.72
C PRO A 413 7.26 11.41 -10.69
N GLN A 414 7.56 10.78 -9.55
CA GLN A 414 6.55 10.56 -8.49
C GLN A 414 5.94 11.87 -7.98
N SER A 415 6.72 12.95 -7.95
CA SER A 415 6.26 14.27 -7.54
C SER A 415 5.08 14.80 -8.37
N GLU A 416 4.99 14.40 -9.66
CA GLU A 416 3.90 14.79 -10.56
C GLU A 416 2.66 13.89 -10.42
N MET A 417 2.80 12.74 -9.75
CA MET A 417 1.76 11.71 -9.63
C MET A 417 0.98 11.77 -8.31
N THR A 418 1.36 12.63 -7.39
CA THR A 418 0.80 12.68 -6.03
C THR A 418 -0.73 12.81 -6.00
N ARG A 419 -1.32 13.54 -6.94
CA ARG A 419 -2.77 13.71 -7.08
C ARG A 419 -3.35 13.11 -8.35
N TYR A 420 -2.56 12.34 -9.08
CA TYR A 420 -2.94 11.87 -10.41
C TYR A 420 -4.23 11.04 -10.44
N ALA A 421 -4.53 10.28 -9.39
CA ALA A 421 -5.78 9.54 -9.26
C ALA A 421 -7.02 10.44 -9.38
N ILE A 422 -6.93 11.65 -8.83
CA ILE A 422 -8.01 12.65 -8.87
C ILE A 422 -8.08 13.30 -10.26
N ASP A 423 -6.92 13.71 -10.78
CA ASP A 423 -6.80 14.36 -12.09
C ASP A 423 -7.32 13.42 -13.20
N LEU A 424 -6.86 12.17 -13.22
CA LEU A 424 -7.27 11.15 -14.19
C LEU A 424 -8.79 10.92 -14.18
N ARG A 425 -9.39 10.77 -12.99
CA ARG A 425 -10.85 10.59 -12.88
C ARG A 425 -11.60 11.80 -13.39
N SER A 426 -11.13 12.99 -13.09
CA SER A 426 -11.74 14.24 -13.58
C SER A 426 -11.69 14.33 -15.11
N MET A 427 -10.53 14.08 -15.71
CA MET A 427 -10.33 14.15 -17.17
C MET A 427 -11.14 13.09 -17.92
N THR A 428 -11.29 11.90 -17.34
CA THR A 428 -11.91 10.74 -18.00
C THR A 428 -13.32 10.45 -17.50
N GLN A 429 -13.95 11.34 -16.75
CA GLN A 429 -15.29 11.13 -16.15
C GLN A 429 -15.38 9.82 -15.34
N GLY A 430 -14.29 9.43 -14.68
CA GLY A 430 -14.19 8.24 -13.85
C GLY A 430 -13.80 6.94 -14.59
N TRP A 431 -13.64 6.97 -15.93
CA TRP A 431 -13.31 5.78 -16.71
C TRP A 431 -11.82 5.40 -16.71
N GLY A 432 -10.94 6.34 -16.37
CA GLY A 432 -9.50 6.11 -16.32
C GLY A 432 -9.08 5.26 -15.14
N LEU A 433 -8.24 4.27 -15.42
CA LEU A 433 -7.55 3.45 -14.44
C LEU A 433 -6.05 3.59 -14.65
N PHE A 434 -5.26 3.56 -13.57
CA PHE A 434 -3.80 3.50 -13.71
C PHE A 434 -3.20 2.60 -12.64
N THR A 435 -2.00 2.13 -12.90
CA THR A 435 -1.13 1.48 -11.92
C THR A 435 0.22 2.18 -11.95
N MET A 436 0.93 2.13 -10.84
CA MET A 436 2.21 2.81 -10.69
C MET A 436 3.18 1.94 -9.90
N THR A 437 4.38 1.75 -10.45
CA THR A 437 5.48 1.00 -9.80
C THR A 437 6.77 1.81 -9.87
N PHE A 438 7.61 1.71 -8.85
CA PHE A 438 8.92 2.33 -8.86
C PHE A 438 9.80 1.73 -10.00
N ASP A 439 10.51 2.58 -10.75
CA ASP A 439 11.43 2.14 -11.79
C ASP A 439 12.89 2.45 -11.39
N HIS A 440 13.26 3.72 -11.26
CA HIS A 440 14.61 4.14 -10.91
C HIS A 440 14.64 5.58 -10.36
N TYR A 441 15.82 6.06 -9.98
CA TYR A 441 16.06 7.46 -9.59
C TYR A 441 16.72 8.24 -10.71
N GLU A 442 16.28 9.49 -10.96
CA GLU A 442 16.91 10.44 -11.89
C GLU A 442 17.18 11.79 -11.21
N GLU A 443 18.08 12.59 -11.81
CA GLU A 443 18.36 13.92 -11.30
C GLU A 443 17.17 14.85 -11.51
N VAL A 444 16.81 15.57 -10.45
CA VAL A 444 15.80 16.62 -10.50
C VAL A 444 16.36 17.80 -11.32
N PRO A 445 15.59 18.37 -12.27
CA PRO A 445 15.99 19.60 -12.96
C PRO A 445 16.33 20.73 -11.96
N GLN A 446 17.42 21.47 -12.20
CA GLN A 446 17.99 22.42 -11.23
C GLN A 446 16.95 23.40 -10.66
N HIS A 447 16.10 23.98 -11.55
CA HIS A 447 15.08 24.96 -11.15
C HIS A 447 13.98 24.39 -10.22
N LEU A 448 13.80 23.05 -10.20
CA LEU A 448 12.89 22.33 -9.27
C LEU A 448 13.66 21.91 -8.03
N ALA A 449 14.91 21.46 -8.17
CA ALA A 449 15.75 21.07 -7.05
C ALA A 449 15.91 22.20 -6.04
N ASP A 450 16.12 23.44 -6.50
CA ASP A 450 16.24 24.62 -5.65
C ASP A 450 14.98 24.84 -4.80
N LYS A 451 13.81 24.64 -5.35
CA LYS A 451 12.53 24.74 -4.61
C LYS A 451 12.37 23.65 -3.56
N VAL A 452 12.76 22.40 -3.91
CA VAL A 452 12.67 21.26 -2.98
C VAL A 452 13.65 21.46 -1.83
N VAL A 453 14.87 21.92 -2.11
CA VAL A 453 15.88 22.23 -1.07
C VAL A 453 15.42 23.35 -0.14
N GLU A 454 14.81 24.40 -0.68
CA GLU A 454 14.29 25.51 0.12
C GLU A 454 13.13 25.06 1.02
N ALA A 455 12.21 24.26 0.50
CA ALA A 455 11.10 23.71 1.27
C ALA A 455 11.61 22.80 2.41
N ALA A 456 12.56 21.91 2.11
CA ALA A 456 13.15 21.01 3.09
C ALA A 456 13.93 21.74 4.22
N LYS A 457 14.56 22.87 3.90
CA LYS A 457 15.23 23.70 4.91
C LYS A 457 14.23 24.38 5.85
N LYS A 458 13.12 24.89 5.33
CA LYS A 458 12.04 25.49 6.15
C LYS A 458 11.44 24.48 7.12
N GLU A 459 11.13 23.26 6.64
CA GLU A 459 10.63 22.19 7.51
C GLU A 459 11.60 21.84 8.66
N LYS A 460 12.91 21.87 8.38
CA LYS A 460 13.94 21.57 9.40
C LYS A 460 14.09 22.68 10.44
N GLU A 461 13.70 23.90 10.13
CA GLU A 461 13.73 25.05 11.05
C GLU A 461 12.45 25.14 11.90
N GLU A 462 11.33 24.58 11.43
CA GLU A 462 10.03 24.60 12.11
C GLU A 462 9.78 23.38 13.02
N GLY A 463 10.52 22.26 12.86
CA GLY A 463 10.44 21.02 13.65
C GLY A 463 11.58 20.89 14.66
#